data_bffd9550fda0c71203423fafc1561bb7
#
_entry.id   bffd9550fda0c71203423fafc1561bb7
#
_cell.length_a   1.000
_cell.length_b   1.000
_cell.length_c   1.000
_cell.angle_alpha   90.00
_cell.angle_beta   90.00
_cell.angle_gamma   90.00
#
_symmetry.space_group_name_H-M   'P 1'
#
loop_
_entity.id
_entity.type
_entity.pdbx_description
1 polymer ?
#
loop_
_entity_poly.entity_id
_entity_poly.type
_entity_poly.pdbx_seq_one_letter_code
_entity_poly.pdbx_strand_id
1 'polypeptide(L)'
;MKKLKKIFPIIIVLLCLTLVLVACTPSEQGDLGNENDTNGGGVTDDGGNTSPGDDSNGGTGLKPTPEGPLMPANNYFVFEKIGEKKEYAVKSAIIVDKEVVIPSLYNESPVTAILPQAFYSDDVIEEVVLPDTIKTIGERAFSLCVNLKKVSISAYSELESIGDRAFFSCDRLSEITFPEGLSKVGSEAFGGCIDLINLTFPTALYEVGSGAFDCGWLDAVNQNGVVYAGNVAYSFYYSESEPVTQSVVIKDGTTAIAGKAFYGQDWISSVSIPASVTHIGELALCNTARLENIIVSGENTVYSALGNALVEKATNTLLASTLNTTVMDGVEVIGEEAFAYSALTTITLPASVTHIGKGAFKQSKIVLVNIPASVKTIEEETFLNAEFLASITIHADLASIKTSAFNYCLSLKEVVVENAGILESLDTPYACSGLIARAEVVYVLDTLEAQADSLIADFDQVTSDRAGYKKYVLEN
;
A
#
# COMPACT_ATOMS: atom_id res chain seq x y z
N MET A 1 11.20 -25.16 27.30
CA MET A 1 10.79 -23.81 26.95
C MET A 1 10.84 -23.51 25.42
N LYS A 2 10.77 -24.55 24.55
CA LYS A 2 10.81 -24.39 23.06
C LYS A 2 9.44 -24.59 22.37
N LYS A 3 8.32 -24.65 23.10
CA LYS A 3 6.99 -24.90 22.52
C LYS A 3 5.99 -23.72 22.65
N LEU A 4 6.39 -22.59 23.25
CA LEU A 4 5.47 -21.45 23.41
C LEU A 4 5.62 -20.32 22.38
N LYS A 5 6.66 -20.32 21.52
CA LYS A 5 6.91 -19.25 20.54
C LYS A 5 6.15 -19.38 19.20
N LYS A 6 5.40 -20.48 18.97
CA LYS A 6 4.60 -20.66 17.73
C LYS A 6 3.11 -20.28 17.84
N ILE A 7 2.66 -19.79 18.99
CA ILE A 7 1.23 -19.49 19.23
C ILE A 7 0.91 -17.99 19.09
N PHE A 8 1.93 -17.13 19.15
CA PHE A 8 1.72 -15.68 19.18
C PHE A 8 1.19 -15.05 17.86
N PRO A 9 1.56 -15.50 16.65
CA PRO A 9 0.97 -14.93 15.43
C PRO A 9 -0.47 -15.39 15.16
N ILE A 10 -0.90 -16.55 15.68
CA ILE A 10 -2.26 -17.08 15.45
C ILE A 10 -3.31 -16.35 16.30
N ILE A 11 -2.93 -15.82 17.48
CA ILE A 11 -3.86 -15.11 18.37
C ILE A 11 -4.19 -13.71 17.84
N ILE A 12 -3.28 -13.04 17.15
CA ILE A 12 -3.54 -11.71 16.56
C ILE A 12 -4.48 -11.81 15.35
N VAL A 13 -4.38 -12.88 14.55
CA VAL A 13 -5.28 -13.11 13.41
C VAL A 13 -6.70 -13.49 13.88
N LEU A 14 -6.85 -14.22 15.01
CA LEU A 14 -8.17 -14.53 15.56
C LEU A 14 -8.86 -13.33 16.22
N LEU A 15 -8.13 -12.37 16.78
CA LEU A 15 -8.73 -11.16 17.36
C LEU A 15 -9.23 -10.16 16.29
N CYS A 16 -8.64 -10.14 15.11
CA CYS A 16 -9.14 -9.33 13.99
C CYS A 16 -10.39 -9.92 13.33
N LEU A 17 -10.60 -11.24 13.38
CA LEU A 17 -11.78 -11.89 12.80
C LEU A 17 -13.06 -11.73 13.65
N THR A 18 -12.94 -11.45 14.95
CA THR A 18 -14.12 -11.30 15.83
C THR A 18 -14.73 -9.89 15.85
N LEU A 19 -14.06 -8.89 15.27
CA LEU A 19 -14.54 -7.50 15.22
C LEU A 19 -15.30 -7.14 13.93
N VAL A 20 -15.37 -8.02 12.94
CA VAL A 20 -16.07 -7.78 11.65
C VAL A 20 -17.48 -8.39 11.61
N LEU A 21 -17.91 -9.15 12.63
CA LEU A 21 -19.18 -9.90 12.62
C LEU A 21 -20.37 -9.22 13.33
N VAL A 22 -20.28 -7.93 13.69
CA VAL A 22 -21.35 -7.23 14.44
C VAL A 22 -22.07 -6.12 13.64
N ALA A 23 -21.87 -5.98 12.35
CA ALA A 23 -22.56 -4.97 11.58
C ALA A 23 -23.13 -5.50 10.26
N CYS A 24 -24.19 -6.33 10.30
CA CYS A 24 -25.19 -6.47 9.24
C CYS A 24 -26.31 -7.39 9.70
N THR A 25 -27.40 -6.82 10.21
CA THR A 25 -28.71 -7.49 10.26
C THR A 25 -29.58 -6.86 9.19
N PRO A 26 -30.27 -7.66 8.36
CA PRO A 26 -31.23 -7.12 7.39
C PRO A 26 -32.61 -6.92 8.05
N SER A 27 -33.26 -5.80 7.77
CA SER A 27 -34.65 -5.57 8.09
C SER A 27 -35.57 -6.14 7.01
N GLU A 28 -36.58 -6.83 7.49
CA GLU A 28 -37.63 -7.53 6.73
C GLU A 28 -38.66 -6.62 6.06
N GLN A 29 -39.30 -7.22 5.06
CA GLN A 29 -40.71 -7.17 4.63
C GLN A 29 -41.16 -6.18 3.56
N GLY A 30 -41.77 -6.78 2.55
CA GLY A 30 -42.67 -6.19 1.58
C GLY A 30 -43.10 -7.17 0.49
N ASP A 31 -44.16 -7.92 0.80
CA ASP A 31 -44.88 -8.91 0.00
C ASP A 31 -45.68 -8.27 -1.15
N LEU A 32 -46.03 -9.07 -2.13
CA LEU A 32 -47.17 -9.08 -3.05
C LEU A 32 -46.88 -9.00 -4.56
N GLY A 33 -47.36 -10.03 -5.25
CA GLY A 33 -47.97 -9.88 -6.54
C GLY A 33 -47.63 -10.97 -7.59
N ASN A 34 -48.36 -12.04 -7.52
CA ASN A 34 -48.50 -13.10 -8.51
C ASN A 34 -49.23 -12.58 -9.75
N GLU A 35 -48.78 -12.95 -10.98
CA GLU A 35 -49.71 -13.26 -12.06
C GLU A 35 -49.02 -14.07 -13.18
N ASN A 36 -49.67 -15.18 -13.50
CA ASN A 36 -49.44 -16.09 -14.61
C ASN A 36 -49.73 -15.39 -15.97
N ASP A 37 -49.02 -15.79 -17.03
CA ASP A 37 -49.74 -16.23 -18.20
C ASP A 37 -48.87 -17.13 -19.13
N THR A 38 -49.51 -18.20 -19.56
CA THR A 38 -49.14 -19.28 -20.46
C THR A 38 -49.37 -18.91 -21.94
N ASN A 39 -48.51 -19.43 -22.83
CA ASN A 39 -48.84 -20.01 -24.16
C ASN A 39 -47.53 -20.05 -25.00
N GLY A 40 -47.08 -21.13 -25.59
CA GLY A 40 -47.77 -22.22 -26.24
C GLY A 40 -47.46 -22.26 -27.73
N GLY A 41 -46.80 -23.33 -28.21
CA GLY A 41 -46.74 -23.71 -29.62
C GLY A 41 -45.44 -23.32 -30.36
N GLY A 42 -44.71 -24.16 -31.04
CA GLY A 42 -44.98 -25.47 -31.64
C GLY A 42 -44.05 -25.65 -32.85
N VAL A 43 -43.31 -26.70 -32.82
CA VAL A 43 -42.80 -27.62 -33.88
C VAL A 43 -42.79 -27.10 -35.34
N THR A 44 -41.66 -27.28 -36.05
CA THR A 44 -41.50 -28.25 -37.15
C THR A 44 -40.04 -28.39 -37.61
N ASP A 45 -39.70 -29.64 -37.79
CA ASP A 45 -38.61 -30.30 -38.48
C ASP A 45 -38.51 -29.85 -39.95
N ASP A 46 -37.30 -29.82 -40.54
CA ASP A 46 -37.00 -30.60 -41.71
C ASP A 46 -35.49 -30.57 -42.10
N GLY A 47 -35.02 -31.70 -42.49
CA GLY A 47 -33.68 -32.04 -42.78
C GLY A 47 -33.21 -31.71 -44.24
N GLY A 48 -31.95 -31.95 -44.48
CA GLY A 48 -31.36 -31.85 -45.83
C GLY A 48 -29.83 -32.01 -45.86
N ASN A 49 -29.43 -33.24 -45.93
CA ASN A 49 -28.11 -33.77 -46.28
C ASN A 49 -27.66 -33.33 -47.68
N THR A 50 -26.33 -32.97 -47.87
CA THR A 50 -25.44 -33.47 -48.94
C THR A 50 -24.01 -32.93 -48.83
N SER A 51 -23.01 -33.79 -48.79
CA SER A 51 -21.60 -33.62 -49.21
C SER A 51 -21.46 -34.16 -50.64
N PRO A 52 -20.32 -34.15 -51.34
CA PRO A 52 -19.00 -33.50 -51.09
C PRO A 52 -18.45 -32.81 -52.39
N GLY A 53 -17.32 -32.09 -52.26
CA GLY A 53 -16.55 -31.62 -53.41
C GLY A 53 -15.15 -31.17 -53.00
N ASP A 54 -14.23 -32.00 -53.34
CA ASP A 54 -12.76 -31.84 -53.31
C ASP A 54 -12.34 -30.72 -54.26
N ASP A 55 -11.38 -29.88 -53.87
CA ASP A 55 -10.30 -29.46 -54.75
C ASP A 55 -9.17 -28.70 -54.02
N SER A 56 -8.01 -29.23 -54.25
CA SER A 56 -6.65 -28.73 -53.89
C SER A 56 -6.32 -27.41 -54.62
N ASN A 57 -5.67 -26.44 -53.93
CA ASN A 57 -4.37 -25.93 -54.37
C ASN A 57 -3.78 -24.79 -53.52
N GLY A 58 -2.47 -24.90 -53.21
CA GLY A 58 -1.52 -23.80 -53.33
C GLY A 58 -1.38 -22.82 -52.16
N GLY A 59 -0.34 -23.07 -51.33
CA GLY A 59 0.13 -22.25 -50.21
C GLY A 59 0.41 -20.77 -50.46
N THR A 60 0.10 -19.99 -49.50
CA THR A 60 0.89 -18.83 -49.03
C THR A 60 0.70 -18.76 -47.52
N GLY A 61 1.82 -18.72 -46.79
CA GLY A 61 1.82 -18.70 -45.34
C GLY A 61 1.15 -17.44 -44.79
N LEU A 62 -0.09 -17.56 -44.46
CA LEU A 62 -0.82 -16.65 -43.59
C LEU A 62 -0.83 -17.26 -42.21
N LYS A 63 -0.30 -16.49 -41.27
CA LYS A 63 -0.43 -16.73 -39.82
C LYS A 63 -1.88 -17.16 -39.55
N PRO A 64 -2.13 -18.26 -38.82
CA PRO A 64 -3.50 -18.63 -38.49
C PRO A 64 -4.12 -17.48 -37.71
N THR A 65 -5.22 -16.96 -38.19
CA THR A 65 -6.14 -16.15 -37.40
C THR A 65 -6.52 -16.97 -36.18
N PRO A 66 -6.38 -16.46 -34.94
CA PRO A 66 -6.84 -17.19 -33.79
C PRO A 66 -8.36 -17.37 -33.94
N GLU A 67 -8.80 -18.58 -34.18
CA GLU A 67 -10.17 -18.95 -33.84
C GLU A 67 -10.30 -18.69 -32.37
N GLY A 68 -11.11 -17.69 -31.96
CA GLY A 68 -11.36 -17.40 -30.56
C GLY A 68 -11.79 -18.68 -29.85
N PRO A 69 -11.25 -19.02 -28.70
CA PRO A 69 -11.64 -20.20 -27.98
C PRO A 69 -13.17 -20.15 -27.81
N LEU A 70 -13.83 -21.26 -28.19
CA LEU A 70 -15.22 -21.49 -27.87
C LEU A 70 -15.39 -21.26 -26.36
N MET A 71 -16.33 -20.39 -25.98
CA MET A 71 -16.65 -20.21 -24.56
C MET A 71 -16.89 -21.58 -23.96
N PRO A 72 -16.19 -21.96 -22.85
CA PRO A 72 -16.50 -23.19 -22.16
C PRO A 72 -17.97 -23.14 -21.75
N ALA A 73 -18.72 -24.20 -22.03
CA ALA A 73 -20.18 -24.21 -22.04
C ALA A 73 -20.85 -23.87 -20.71
N ASN A 74 -20.10 -23.73 -19.61
CA ASN A 74 -20.64 -23.73 -18.25
C ASN A 74 -20.25 -22.54 -17.37
N ASN A 75 -19.28 -21.69 -17.77
CA ASN A 75 -18.90 -20.50 -16.98
C ASN A 75 -19.53 -19.24 -17.59
N TYR A 76 -20.15 -18.41 -16.75
CA TYR A 76 -20.83 -17.20 -17.18
C TYR A 76 -20.02 -15.98 -16.73
N PHE A 77 -19.49 -15.22 -17.71
CA PHE A 77 -18.74 -13.99 -17.44
C PHE A 77 -19.61 -12.75 -17.64
N VAL A 78 -19.45 -11.79 -16.74
CA VAL A 78 -19.98 -10.44 -16.90
C VAL A 78 -18.83 -9.53 -17.32
N PHE A 79 -19.00 -8.86 -18.46
CA PHE A 79 -18.00 -7.94 -18.99
C PHE A 79 -18.42 -6.49 -18.79
N GLU A 80 -17.43 -5.65 -18.57
CA GLU A 80 -17.60 -4.19 -18.49
C GLU A 80 -16.69 -3.53 -19.54
N LYS A 81 -17.22 -2.53 -20.24
CA LYS A 81 -16.44 -1.75 -21.18
C LYS A 81 -15.50 -0.82 -20.43
N ILE A 82 -14.23 -0.79 -20.80
CA ILE A 82 -13.21 0.04 -20.15
C ILE A 82 -12.64 1.07 -21.12
N GLY A 83 -12.40 2.29 -20.59
CA GLY A 83 -11.79 3.38 -21.34
C GLY A 83 -12.64 3.88 -22.53
N GLU A 84 -12.01 4.73 -23.36
CA GLU A 84 -12.62 5.26 -24.60
C GLU A 84 -12.49 4.30 -25.77
N LYS A 85 -11.52 3.40 -25.73
CA LYS A 85 -11.31 2.35 -26.72
C LYS A 85 -12.37 1.26 -26.57
N LYS A 86 -12.58 0.46 -27.64
CA LYS A 86 -13.44 -0.71 -27.59
C LYS A 86 -12.70 -1.87 -26.91
N GLU A 87 -12.44 -1.75 -25.62
CA GLU A 87 -11.81 -2.78 -24.77
C GLU A 87 -12.77 -3.18 -23.66
N TYR A 88 -12.68 -4.42 -23.23
CA TYR A 88 -13.52 -4.98 -22.16
C TYR A 88 -12.67 -5.57 -21.04
N ALA A 89 -13.26 -5.61 -19.87
CA ALA A 89 -12.71 -6.29 -18.70
C ALA A 89 -13.70 -7.34 -18.19
N VAL A 90 -13.20 -8.41 -17.57
CA VAL A 90 -14.01 -9.32 -16.78
C VAL A 90 -14.34 -8.62 -15.48
N LYS A 91 -15.65 -8.40 -15.25
CA LYS A 91 -16.17 -7.74 -14.03
C LYS A 91 -16.48 -8.73 -12.93
N SER A 92 -17.08 -9.85 -13.30
CA SER A 92 -17.41 -10.95 -12.40
C SER A 92 -17.73 -12.21 -13.23
N ALA A 93 -17.81 -13.34 -12.56
CA ALA A 93 -18.22 -14.59 -13.20
C ALA A 93 -19.03 -15.45 -12.23
N ILE A 94 -19.86 -16.36 -12.80
CA ILE A 94 -20.41 -17.50 -12.07
C ILE A 94 -19.66 -18.71 -12.59
N ILE A 95 -18.91 -19.35 -11.70
CA ILE A 95 -18.03 -20.46 -12.06
C ILE A 95 -18.72 -21.77 -11.72
N VAL A 96 -18.69 -22.68 -12.69
CA VAL A 96 -19.23 -24.06 -12.57
C VAL A 96 -18.12 -25.07 -12.81
N ASP A 97 -17.23 -24.77 -13.76
CA ASP A 97 -16.12 -25.64 -14.12
C ASP A 97 -14.85 -25.26 -13.34
N LYS A 98 -14.05 -26.26 -12.99
CA LYS A 98 -12.79 -26.08 -12.25
C LYS A 98 -11.71 -25.37 -13.08
N GLU A 99 -11.75 -25.50 -14.40
CA GLU A 99 -10.90 -24.82 -15.35
C GLU A 99 -11.63 -23.59 -15.91
N VAL A 100 -11.04 -22.42 -15.71
CA VAL A 100 -11.60 -21.13 -16.15
C VAL A 100 -10.75 -20.60 -17.28
N VAL A 101 -11.27 -20.63 -18.51
CA VAL A 101 -10.61 -20.03 -19.68
C VAL A 101 -11.20 -18.65 -19.92
N ILE A 102 -10.40 -17.61 -19.69
CA ILE A 102 -10.81 -16.22 -19.95
C ILE A 102 -10.80 -15.99 -21.46
N PRO A 103 -11.90 -15.52 -22.09
CA PRO A 103 -11.92 -15.28 -23.52
C PRO A 103 -11.07 -14.07 -23.88
N SER A 104 -10.36 -14.14 -25.03
CA SER A 104 -9.55 -13.02 -25.55
C SER A 104 -10.40 -11.90 -26.15
N LEU A 105 -11.64 -12.19 -26.54
CA LEU A 105 -12.56 -11.27 -27.20
C LEU A 105 -13.95 -11.34 -26.56
N TYR A 106 -14.59 -10.18 -26.47
CA TYR A 106 -16.01 -10.04 -26.17
C TYR A 106 -16.64 -8.99 -27.14
N ASN A 107 -17.72 -9.35 -27.82
CA ASN A 107 -18.33 -8.50 -28.84
C ASN A 107 -17.30 -7.96 -29.87
N GLU A 108 -16.49 -8.86 -30.43
CA GLU A 108 -15.42 -8.56 -31.39
C GLU A 108 -14.35 -7.57 -30.90
N SER A 109 -14.26 -7.35 -29.62
CA SER A 109 -13.33 -6.41 -28.99
C SER A 109 -12.48 -7.12 -27.93
N PRO A 110 -11.20 -6.72 -27.75
CA PRO A 110 -10.31 -7.43 -26.84
C PRO A 110 -10.74 -7.31 -25.39
N VAL A 111 -10.57 -8.41 -24.66
CA VAL A 111 -10.65 -8.45 -23.18
C VAL A 111 -9.24 -8.23 -22.66
N THR A 112 -9.00 -7.07 -22.02
CA THR A 112 -7.66 -6.62 -21.66
C THR A 112 -7.42 -6.52 -20.15
N ALA A 113 -8.45 -6.74 -19.34
CA ALA A 113 -8.33 -6.65 -17.90
C ALA A 113 -9.26 -7.61 -17.15
N ILE A 114 -8.84 -7.94 -15.92
CA ILE A 114 -9.68 -8.54 -14.90
C ILE A 114 -9.90 -7.47 -13.84
N LEU A 115 -11.15 -7.09 -13.56
CA LEU A 115 -11.46 -6.02 -12.61
C LEU A 115 -11.24 -6.48 -11.15
N PRO A 116 -11.14 -5.52 -10.22
CA PRO A 116 -11.01 -5.86 -8.81
C PRO A 116 -12.11 -6.81 -8.33
N GLN A 117 -11.70 -7.84 -7.58
CA GLN A 117 -12.57 -8.83 -6.95
C GLN A 117 -13.40 -9.69 -7.93
N ALA A 118 -13.06 -9.75 -9.23
CA ALA A 118 -13.87 -10.44 -10.24
C ALA A 118 -14.15 -11.92 -9.93
N PHE A 119 -13.23 -12.61 -9.24
CA PHE A 119 -13.33 -14.02 -8.80
C PHE A 119 -13.06 -14.17 -7.29
N TYR A 120 -13.29 -13.10 -6.52
CA TYR A 120 -13.01 -13.10 -5.08
C TYR A 120 -13.71 -14.23 -4.33
N SER A 121 -12.92 -15.02 -3.56
CA SER A 121 -13.42 -16.12 -2.72
C SER A 121 -14.15 -17.23 -3.50
N ASP A 122 -13.79 -17.44 -4.76
CA ASP A 122 -14.33 -18.56 -5.53
C ASP A 122 -13.60 -19.85 -5.10
N ASP A 123 -14.37 -20.83 -4.63
CA ASP A 123 -13.87 -22.10 -4.14
C ASP A 123 -13.98 -23.25 -5.16
N VAL A 124 -14.48 -22.96 -6.38
CA VAL A 124 -14.62 -23.94 -7.46
C VAL A 124 -13.37 -23.97 -8.34
N ILE A 125 -12.75 -22.83 -8.57
CA ILE A 125 -11.63 -22.66 -9.51
C ILE A 125 -10.41 -23.47 -9.06
N GLU A 126 -9.91 -24.35 -9.95
CA GLU A 126 -8.63 -25.06 -9.76
C GLU A 126 -7.54 -24.57 -10.75
N GLU A 127 -7.93 -24.16 -11.95
CA GLU A 127 -7.02 -23.61 -12.96
C GLU A 127 -7.63 -22.40 -13.69
N VAL A 128 -6.81 -21.41 -13.96
CA VAL A 128 -7.16 -20.23 -14.77
C VAL A 128 -6.23 -20.15 -15.98
N VAL A 129 -6.80 -20.01 -17.17
CA VAL A 129 -6.07 -19.76 -18.42
C VAL A 129 -6.32 -18.32 -18.85
N LEU A 130 -5.27 -17.50 -18.87
CA LEU A 130 -5.33 -16.11 -19.30
C LEU A 130 -4.98 -15.99 -20.80
N PRO A 131 -5.78 -15.26 -21.59
CA PRO A 131 -5.41 -14.95 -22.98
C PRO A 131 -4.28 -13.92 -23.01
N ASP A 132 -3.56 -13.89 -24.14
CA ASP A 132 -2.44 -12.97 -24.34
C ASP A 132 -2.83 -11.49 -24.23
N THR A 133 -4.10 -11.16 -24.46
CA THR A 133 -4.64 -9.79 -24.46
C THR A 133 -4.77 -9.16 -23.08
N ILE A 134 -4.70 -9.95 -21.98
CA ILE A 134 -4.82 -9.40 -20.63
C ILE A 134 -3.56 -8.59 -20.29
N LYS A 135 -3.76 -7.32 -19.92
CA LYS A 135 -2.72 -6.37 -19.50
C LYS A 135 -2.70 -6.18 -18.00
N THR A 136 -3.86 -6.30 -17.34
CA THR A 136 -3.97 -6.02 -15.92
C THR A 136 -4.85 -7.04 -15.21
N ILE A 137 -4.40 -7.48 -14.02
CA ILE A 137 -5.18 -8.22 -13.05
C ILE A 137 -5.44 -7.28 -11.87
N GLY A 138 -6.71 -7.02 -11.56
CA GLY A 138 -7.13 -6.04 -10.57
C GLY A 138 -6.89 -6.47 -9.13
N GLU A 139 -7.06 -5.52 -8.20
CA GLU A 139 -6.98 -5.75 -6.76
C GLU A 139 -7.90 -6.90 -6.33
N ARG A 140 -7.36 -7.86 -5.55
CA ARG A 140 -8.09 -9.03 -5.03
C ARG A 140 -8.85 -9.84 -6.08
N ALA A 141 -8.46 -9.78 -7.35
CA ALA A 141 -9.21 -10.43 -8.44
C ALA A 141 -9.46 -11.91 -8.20
N PHE A 142 -8.48 -12.65 -7.65
CA PHE A 142 -8.56 -14.07 -7.29
C PHE A 142 -8.28 -14.32 -5.79
N SER A 143 -8.35 -13.28 -4.95
CA SER A 143 -8.07 -13.44 -3.52
C SER A 143 -9.01 -14.46 -2.88
N LEU A 144 -8.47 -15.34 -2.02
CA LEU A 144 -9.19 -16.42 -1.35
C LEU A 144 -9.73 -17.53 -2.29
N CYS A 145 -9.22 -17.66 -3.51
CA CYS A 145 -9.47 -18.81 -4.36
C CYS A 145 -8.66 -20.01 -3.84
N VAL A 146 -9.09 -20.58 -2.71
CA VAL A 146 -8.32 -21.57 -1.92
C VAL A 146 -8.04 -22.88 -2.64
N ASN A 147 -8.77 -23.18 -3.72
CA ASN A 147 -8.56 -24.39 -4.54
C ASN A 147 -7.77 -24.11 -5.83
N LEU A 148 -7.46 -22.87 -6.14
CA LEU A 148 -6.67 -22.48 -7.32
C LEU A 148 -5.25 -23.06 -7.21
N LYS A 149 -4.85 -23.88 -8.18
CA LYS A 149 -3.55 -24.57 -8.23
C LYS A 149 -2.63 -23.99 -9.29
N LYS A 150 -3.21 -23.46 -10.38
CA LYS A 150 -2.46 -23.07 -11.54
C LYS A 150 -3.04 -21.84 -12.23
N VAL A 151 -2.16 -20.93 -12.65
CA VAL A 151 -2.47 -19.81 -13.55
C VAL A 151 -1.61 -19.95 -14.79
N SER A 152 -2.24 -20.28 -15.90
CA SER A 152 -1.58 -20.47 -17.19
C SER A 152 -1.51 -19.14 -17.93
N ILE A 153 -0.29 -18.62 -18.10
CA ILE A 153 0.04 -17.38 -18.82
C ILE A 153 1.03 -17.74 -19.92
N SER A 154 0.76 -17.32 -21.15
CA SER A 154 1.69 -17.57 -22.25
C SER A 154 2.90 -16.63 -22.21
N ALA A 155 4.01 -17.05 -22.85
CA ALA A 155 5.19 -16.20 -23.02
C ALA A 155 4.95 -14.94 -23.88
N TYR A 156 3.84 -14.91 -24.61
CA TYR A 156 3.45 -13.79 -25.49
C TYR A 156 2.42 -12.85 -24.82
N SER A 157 2.08 -13.10 -23.57
CA SER A 157 1.09 -12.33 -22.82
C SER A 157 1.50 -10.86 -22.71
N GLU A 158 0.50 -9.98 -22.91
CA GLU A 158 0.63 -8.54 -22.71
C GLU A 158 0.47 -8.12 -21.23
N LEU A 159 0.53 -9.06 -20.27
CA LEU A 159 0.35 -8.75 -18.85
C LEU A 159 1.48 -7.86 -18.33
N GLU A 160 1.12 -6.64 -17.93
CA GLU A 160 2.00 -5.60 -17.43
C GLU A 160 1.94 -5.44 -15.90
N SER A 161 0.74 -5.70 -15.30
CA SER A 161 0.54 -5.46 -13.88
C SER A 161 -0.39 -6.46 -13.21
N ILE A 162 -0.06 -6.80 -11.96
CA ILE A 162 -0.87 -7.57 -11.01
C ILE A 162 -1.14 -6.67 -9.81
N GLY A 163 -2.41 -6.47 -9.45
CA GLY A 163 -2.84 -5.57 -8.39
C GLY A 163 -2.63 -6.12 -6.98
N ASP A 164 -2.90 -5.26 -5.98
CA ASP A 164 -2.80 -5.61 -4.58
C ASP A 164 -3.66 -6.83 -4.23
N ARG A 165 -3.07 -7.79 -3.49
CA ARG A 165 -3.78 -8.99 -3.03
C ARG A 165 -4.45 -9.79 -4.15
N ALA A 166 -4.01 -9.66 -5.40
CA ALA A 166 -4.69 -10.29 -6.54
C ALA A 166 -4.88 -11.80 -6.36
N PHE A 167 -3.91 -12.50 -5.78
CA PHE A 167 -3.93 -13.94 -5.46
C PHE A 167 -3.74 -14.20 -3.95
N PHE A 168 -4.07 -13.23 -3.10
CA PHE A 168 -3.88 -13.37 -1.64
C PHE A 168 -4.62 -14.59 -1.09
N SER A 169 -3.91 -15.43 -0.31
CA SER A 169 -4.44 -16.67 0.27
C SER A 169 -5.02 -17.65 -0.77
N CYS A 170 -4.38 -17.74 -1.93
CA CYS A 170 -4.55 -18.88 -2.83
C CYS A 170 -3.60 -20.00 -2.37
N ASP A 171 -3.91 -20.64 -1.24
CA ASP A 171 -3.00 -21.53 -0.50
C ASP A 171 -2.42 -22.67 -1.36
N ARG A 172 -3.20 -23.16 -2.34
CA ARG A 172 -2.84 -24.26 -3.24
C ARG A 172 -2.20 -23.80 -4.54
N LEU A 173 -2.05 -22.51 -4.77
CA LEU A 173 -1.40 -22.04 -5.99
C LEU A 173 0.07 -22.44 -5.98
N SER A 174 0.44 -23.32 -6.89
CA SER A 174 1.80 -23.85 -7.01
C SER A 174 2.47 -23.59 -8.35
N GLU A 175 1.67 -23.21 -9.37
CA GLU A 175 2.16 -22.99 -10.73
C GLU A 175 1.68 -21.65 -11.28
N ILE A 176 2.62 -20.73 -11.50
CA ILE A 176 2.45 -19.50 -12.28
C ILE A 176 3.78 -19.14 -12.92
N THR A 177 3.75 -18.66 -14.16
CA THR A 177 4.94 -18.16 -14.86
C THR A 177 4.68 -16.73 -15.27
N PHE A 178 5.57 -15.83 -14.89
CA PHE A 178 5.46 -14.41 -15.23
C PHE A 178 5.98 -14.14 -16.65
N PRO A 179 5.24 -13.43 -17.51
CA PRO A 179 5.73 -13.02 -18.82
C PRO A 179 6.79 -11.91 -18.69
N GLU A 180 7.67 -11.79 -19.68
CA GLU A 180 8.76 -10.80 -19.67
C GLU A 180 8.27 -9.33 -19.60
N GLY A 181 7.02 -9.06 -20.01
CA GLY A 181 6.40 -7.73 -19.95
C GLY A 181 5.90 -7.31 -18.56
N LEU A 182 5.82 -8.25 -17.60
CA LEU A 182 5.31 -7.94 -16.26
C LEU A 182 6.27 -6.99 -15.54
N SER A 183 5.81 -5.79 -15.26
CA SER A 183 6.61 -4.70 -14.69
C SER A 183 6.20 -4.32 -13.27
N LYS A 184 4.95 -4.63 -12.87
CA LYS A 184 4.37 -4.23 -11.57
C LYS A 184 3.66 -5.38 -10.88
N VAL A 185 3.94 -5.54 -9.57
CA VAL A 185 3.21 -6.47 -8.69
C VAL A 185 2.86 -5.74 -7.41
N GLY A 186 1.58 -5.67 -7.10
CA GLY A 186 1.04 -4.93 -5.96
C GLY A 186 1.35 -5.58 -4.61
N SER A 187 0.96 -4.88 -3.55
CA SER A 187 1.19 -5.32 -2.17
C SER A 187 0.42 -6.61 -1.88
N GLU A 188 1.08 -7.56 -1.20
CA GLU A 188 0.52 -8.86 -0.81
C GLU A 188 -0.10 -9.65 -1.99
N ALA A 189 0.33 -9.38 -3.24
CA ALA A 189 -0.30 -9.97 -4.43
C ALA A 189 -0.34 -11.51 -4.38
N PHE A 190 0.70 -12.15 -3.86
CA PHE A 190 0.80 -13.60 -3.64
C PHE A 190 0.96 -13.95 -2.15
N GLY A 191 0.62 -13.02 -1.25
CA GLY A 191 0.68 -13.25 0.19
C GLY A 191 -0.16 -14.46 0.60
N GLY A 192 0.43 -15.42 1.34
CA GLY A 192 -0.25 -16.62 1.78
C GLY A 192 -0.36 -17.76 0.76
N CYS A 193 0.19 -17.62 -0.46
CA CYS A 193 0.29 -18.73 -1.43
C CYS A 193 1.36 -19.73 -0.98
N ILE A 194 1.06 -20.59 0.00
CA ILE A 194 2.06 -21.43 0.68
C ILE A 194 2.69 -22.52 -0.21
N ASP A 195 1.95 -23.00 -1.22
CA ASP A 195 2.44 -24.02 -2.16
C ASP A 195 3.27 -23.40 -3.31
N LEU A 196 3.32 -22.07 -3.43
CA LEU A 196 4.06 -21.37 -4.50
C LEU A 196 5.54 -21.20 -4.10
N ILE A 197 6.33 -22.22 -4.33
CA ILE A 197 7.75 -22.28 -3.92
C ILE A 197 8.75 -21.96 -5.03
N ASN A 198 8.33 -22.03 -6.30
CA ASN A 198 9.19 -21.79 -7.45
C ASN A 198 8.71 -20.59 -8.24
N LEU A 199 9.48 -19.51 -8.22
CA LEU A 199 9.23 -18.30 -9.02
C LEU A 199 10.45 -17.90 -9.82
N THR A 200 10.21 -17.49 -11.05
CA THR A 200 11.18 -16.80 -11.90
C THR A 200 10.65 -15.40 -12.20
N PHE A 201 11.51 -14.41 -12.12
CA PHE A 201 11.11 -13.02 -12.24
C PHE A 201 11.60 -12.42 -13.57
N PRO A 202 10.72 -11.68 -14.29
CA PRO A 202 11.11 -11.02 -15.52
C PRO A 202 12.06 -9.85 -15.27
N THR A 203 12.86 -9.52 -16.27
CA THR A 203 13.81 -8.40 -16.17
C THR A 203 13.11 -7.03 -16.17
N ALA A 204 11.89 -6.96 -16.68
CA ALA A 204 11.08 -5.75 -16.68
C ALA A 204 10.50 -5.38 -15.31
N LEU A 205 10.53 -6.29 -14.33
CA LEU A 205 9.96 -6.05 -13.00
C LEU A 205 10.72 -4.94 -12.27
N TYR A 206 10.01 -3.86 -11.91
CA TYR A 206 10.62 -2.73 -11.18
C TYR A 206 9.74 -2.16 -10.06
N GLU A 207 8.43 -2.41 -10.06
CA GLU A 207 7.54 -1.94 -9.01
C GLU A 207 6.95 -3.15 -8.27
N VAL A 208 7.37 -3.33 -7.02
CA VAL A 208 6.95 -4.46 -6.19
C VAL A 208 6.49 -3.94 -4.85
N GLY A 209 5.23 -4.19 -4.54
CA GLY A 209 4.61 -3.80 -3.29
C GLY A 209 5.11 -4.61 -2.09
N SER A 210 4.77 -4.11 -0.90
CA SER A 210 5.10 -4.80 0.36
C SER A 210 4.45 -6.17 0.44
N GLY A 211 5.20 -7.21 0.81
CA GLY A 211 4.67 -8.55 0.97
C GLY A 211 4.16 -9.21 -0.32
N ALA A 212 4.49 -8.64 -1.50
CA ALA A 212 4.00 -9.12 -2.78
C ALA A 212 4.23 -10.63 -3.00
N PHE A 213 5.36 -11.15 -2.52
CA PHE A 213 5.79 -12.54 -2.62
C PHE A 213 6.01 -13.20 -1.26
N ASP A 214 5.25 -12.80 -0.22
CA ASP A 214 5.24 -13.45 1.09
C ASP A 214 4.48 -14.79 0.98
N CYS A 215 5.09 -15.72 0.27
CA CYS A 215 4.58 -17.01 -0.13
C CYS A 215 5.65 -18.10 0.08
N GLY A 216 5.37 -19.34 -0.30
CA GLY A 216 6.32 -20.45 -0.16
C GLY A 216 7.68 -20.22 -0.80
N TRP A 217 7.76 -19.39 -1.86
CA TRP A 217 9.03 -18.99 -2.47
C TRP A 217 9.94 -18.23 -1.50
N LEU A 218 9.41 -17.25 -0.76
CA LEU A 218 10.22 -16.49 0.19
C LEU A 218 10.79 -17.39 1.27
N ASP A 219 9.99 -18.31 1.80
CA ASP A 219 10.47 -19.29 2.79
C ASP A 219 11.58 -20.19 2.24
N ALA A 220 11.47 -20.58 0.95
CA ALA A 220 12.45 -21.44 0.29
C ALA A 220 13.79 -20.74 0.00
N VAL A 221 13.79 -19.42 -0.28
CA VAL A 221 15.00 -18.66 -0.61
C VAL A 221 15.54 -17.82 0.55
N ASN A 222 14.86 -17.82 1.69
CA ASN A 222 15.17 -16.94 2.83
C ASN A 222 16.53 -17.31 3.45
N GLN A 223 17.51 -16.43 3.27
CA GLN A 223 18.88 -16.54 3.78
C GLN A 223 19.28 -15.19 4.37
N ASN A 224 20.28 -15.17 5.25
CA ASN A 224 20.81 -13.92 5.80
C ASN A 224 21.24 -12.96 4.69
N GLY A 225 20.75 -11.71 4.77
CA GLY A 225 21.04 -10.66 3.82
C GLY A 225 19.86 -10.23 2.98
N VAL A 226 20.14 -9.59 1.84
CA VAL A 226 19.11 -9.10 0.92
C VAL A 226 18.58 -10.24 0.05
N VAL A 227 17.29 -10.47 0.08
CA VAL A 227 16.60 -11.38 -0.84
C VAL A 227 16.19 -10.61 -2.09
N TYR A 228 16.44 -11.18 -3.26
CA TYR A 228 16.18 -10.54 -4.54
C TYR A 228 15.10 -11.27 -5.34
N ALA A 229 14.08 -10.53 -5.77
CA ALA A 229 13.14 -10.96 -6.80
C ALA A 229 13.63 -10.42 -8.15
N GLY A 230 14.43 -11.20 -8.87
CA GLY A 230 15.11 -10.74 -10.09
C GLY A 230 16.07 -9.56 -9.81
N ASN A 231 15.81 -8.41 -10.42
CA ASN A 231 16.55 -7.16 -10.23
C ASN A 231 15.97 -6.25 -9.13
N VAL A 232 15.01 -6.75 -8.33
CA VAL A 232 14.39 -6.01 -7.23
C VAL A 232 14.95 -6.49 -5.90
N ALA A 233 15.49 -5.61 -5.06
CA ALA A 233 15.80 -5.89 -3.67
C ALA A 233 14.46 -6.00 -2.91
N TYR A 234 14.02 -7.23 -2.65
CA TYR A 234 12.67 -7.53 -2.20
C TYR A 234 12.50 -7.48 -0.69
N SER A 235 13.42 -8.11 0.04
CA SER A 235 13.33 -8.24 1.49
C SER A 235 14.73 -8.35 2.10
N PHE A 236 14.83 -8.13 3.39
CA PHE A 236 16.04 -8.37 4.17
C PHE A 236 15.75 -9.36 5.29
N TYR A 237 16.54 -10.41 5.34
CA TYR A 237 16.45 -11.41 6.40
C TYR A 237 17.72 -11.44 7.22
N TYR A 238 17.56 -11.54 8.53
CA TYR A 238 18.68 -11.73 9.44
C TYR A 238 18.30 -12.68 10.58
N SER A 239 19.12 -13.72 10.79
CA SER A 239 18.90 -14.67 11.87
C SER A 239 19.32 -14.07 13.21
N GLU A 240 18.44 -14.08 14.21
CA GLU A 240 18.64 -13.52 15.57
C GLU A 240 19.86 -14.09 16.35
N SER A 241 20.58 -15.07 15.80
CA SER A 241 21.71 -15.71 16.49
C SER A 241 22.97 -14.85 16.61
N GLU A 242 23.04 -13.73 15.89
CA GLU A 242 24.21 -12.85 15.86
C GLU A 242 23.81 -11.37 16.04
N PRO A 243 24.03 -10.76 17.21
CA PRO A 243 23.60 -9.37 17.50
C PRO A 243 24.52 -8.31 16.88
N VAL A 244 25.01 -8.49 15.67
CA VAL A 244 25.92 -7.54 15.00
C VAL A 244 25.14 -6.67 14.03
N THR A 245 25.27 -5.35 14.18
CA THR A 245 24.73 -4.40 13.19
C THR A 245 25.32 -4.64 11.82
N GLN A 246 24.48 -4.68 10.80
CA GLN A 246 24.88 -5.02 9.43
C GLN A 246 24.98 -3.78 8.55
N SER A 247 26.03 -3.73 7.74
CA SER A 247 26.13 -2.83 6.60
C SER A 247 25.57 -3.54 5.37
N VAL A 248 24.47 -3.03 4.82
CA VAL A 248 23.83 -3.59 3.64
C VAL A 248 24.35 -2.90 2.38
N VAL A 249 24.88 -3.67 1.45
CA VAL A 249 25.24 -3.18 0.11
C VAL A 249 24.29 -3.80 -0.89
N ILE A 250 23.44 -2.98 -1.49
CA ILE A 250 22.54 -3.43 -2.56
C ILE A 250 23.40 -3.67 -3.81
N LYS A 251 23.24 -4.86 -4.42
CA LYS A 251 24.08 -5.28 -5.57
C LYS A 251 23.90 -4.35 -6.78
N ASP A 252 24.96 -4.13 -7.52
CA ASP A 252 24.88 -3.42 -8.81
C ASP A 252 23.94 -4.13 -9.78
N GLY A 253 23.24 -3.35 -10.63
CA GLY A 253 22.22 -3.87 -11.52
C GLY A 253 20.83 -4.03 -10.87
N THR A 254 20.71 -3.80 -9.54
CA THR A 254 19.39 -3.68 -8.91
C THR A 254 18.69 -2.44 -9.44
N THR A 255 17.50 -2.61 -9.99
CA THR A 255 16.70 -1.51 -10.57
C THR A 255 15.70 -0.92 -9.60
N ALA A 256 15.27 -1.72 -8.60
CA ALA A 256 14.28 -1.28 -7.62
C ALA A 256 14.54 -1.86 -6.23
N ILE A 257 13.97 -1.20 -5.23
CA ILE A 257 13.80 -1.68 -3.86
C ILE A 257 12.30 -1.80 -3.62
N ALA A 258 11.84 -2.96 -3.20
CA ALA A 258 10.41 -3.22 -2.97
C ALA A 258 9.85 -2.41 -1.79
N GLY A 259 8.54 -2.23 -1.75
CA GLY A 259 7.87 -1.64 -0.61
C GLY A 259 8.18 -2.40 0.68
N LYS A 260 8.53 -1.68 1.72
CA LYS A 260 8.91 -2.22 3.05
C LYS A 260 10.06 -3.23 3.04
N ALA A 261 10.91 -3.28 2.00
CA ALA A 261 12.00 -4.26 1.89
C ALA A 261 12.91 -4.32 3.12
N PHE A 262 13.17 -3.18 3.76
CA PHE A 262 13.98 -3.06 4.98
C PHE A 262 13.19 -2.51 6.17
N TYR A 263 11.88 -2.46 6.09
CA TYR A 263 11.02 -1.90 7.15
C TYR A 263 11.16 -2.67 8.46
N GLY A 264 11.38 -1.96 9.57
CA GLY A 264 11.50 -2.56 10.90
C GLY A 264 12.78 -3.36 11.12
N GLN A 265 13.80 -3.21 10.28
CA GLN A 265 15.06 -3.94 10.38
C GLN A 265 16.06 -3.24 11.29
N ASP A 266 15.91 -3.44 12.60
CA ASP A 266 16.76 -2.81 13.64
C ASP A 266 18.23 -3.25 13.63
N TRP A 267 18.58 -4.24 12.80
CA TRP A 267 19.95 -4.75 12.68
C TRP A 267 20.78 -4.01 11.62
N ILE A 268 20.14 -3.14 10.83
CA ILE A 268 20.82 -2.40 9.76
C ILE A 268 21.39 -1.11 10.31
N SER A 269 22.74 -0.92 10.19
CA SER A 269 23.43 0.33 10.52
C SER A 269 23.71 1.21 9.31
N SER A 270 23.86 0.62 8.13
CA SER A 270 24.03 1.38 6.90
C SER A 270 23.45 0.67 5.68
N VAL A 271 22.99 1.45 4.71
CA VAL A 271 22.51 0.96 3.41
C VAL A 271 23.22 1.71 2.30
N SER A 272 23.82 0.96 1.37
CA SER A 272 24.42 1.52 0.15
C SER A 272 23.56 1.21 -1.06
N ILE A 273 23.12 2.25 -1.77
CA ILE A 273 22.20 2.21 -2.91
C ILE A 273 22.99 2.52 -4.19
N PRO A 274 23.03 1.60 -5.17
CA PRO A 274 23.78 1.80 -6.42
C PRO A 274 23.11 2.80 -7.37
N ALA A 275 23.83 3.18 -8.42
CA ALA A 275 23.34 4.09 -9.47
C ALA A 275 22.14 3.52 -10.25
N SER A 276 22.06 2.20 -10.37
CA SER A 276 21.04 1.48 -11.14
C SER A 276 19.63 1.53 -10.51
N VAL A 277 19.50 1.86 -9.21
CA VAL A 277 18.19 1.95 -8.56
C VAL A 277 17.46 3.19 -9.02
N THR A 278 16.33 2.99 -9.69
CA THR A 278 15.45 4.04 -10.23
C THR A 278 14.08 4.06 -9.55
N HIS A 279 13.75 3.04 -8.76
CA HIS A 279 12.50 2.97 -8.01
C HIS A 279 12.75 2.47 -6.59
N ILE A 280 12.17 3.15 -5.60
CA ILE A 280 12.16 2.74 -4.20
C ILE A 280 10.71 2.75 -3.75
N GLY A 281 10.22 1.58 -3.37
CA GLY A 281 8.83 1.38 -2.94
C GLY A 281 8.54 2.04 -1.60
N GLU A 282 7.26 2.15 -1.31
CA GLU A 282 6.73 2.81 -0.12
C GLU A 282 7.33 2.22 1.16
N LEU A 283 7.75 3.09 2.08
CA LEU A 283 8.30 2.75 3.40
C LEU A 283 9.50 1.78 3.37
N ALA A 284 10.21 1.68 2.24
CA ALA A 284 11.24 0.67 2.02
C ALA A 284 12.35 0.68 3.09
N LEU A 285 12.72 1.85 3.60
CA LEU A 285 13.77 2.06 4.60
C LEU A 285 13.26 2.72 5.90
N CYS A 286 11.96 2.80 6.11
CA CYS A 286 11.37 3.39 7.29
C CYS A 286 11.41 2.41 8.49
N ASN A 287 11.24 2.94 9.71
CA ASN A 287 11.26 2.14 10.95
C ASN A 287 12.55 1.30 11.12
N THR A 288 13.70 1.84 10.71
CA THR A 288 15.03 1.24 10.90
C THR A 288 15.76 1.95 12.04
N ALA A 289 15.39 1.64 13.29
CA ALA A 289 15.75 2.41 14.47
C ALA A 289 17.27 2.57 14.73
N ARG A 290 18.13 1.73 14.11
CA ARG A 290 19.58 1.79 14.23
C ARG A 290 20.31 2.24 12.97
N LEU A 291 19.58 2.64 11.93
CA LEU A 291 20.19 3.10 10.71
C LEU A 291 20.95 4.42 10.95
N GLU A 292 22.26 4.38 10.80
CA GLU A 292 23.16 5.52 10.98
C GLU A 292 23.50 6.22 9.69
N ASN A 293 23.59 5.45 8.59
CA ASN A 293 24.05 5.97 7.32
C ASN A 293 23.25 5.44 6.12
N ILE A 294 22.87 6.35 5.24
CA ILE A 294 22.39 6.04 3.89
C ILE A 294 23.43 6.57 2.91
N ILE A 295 23.92 5.69 2.04
CA ILE A 295 24.93 6.00 1.01
C ILE A 295 24.26 5.78 -0.35
N VAL A 296 24.15 6.82 -1.15
CA VAL A 296 23.63 6.72 -2.52
C VAL A 296 24.77 7.01 -3.49
N SER A 297 24.94 6.19 -4.50
CA SER A 297 25.96 6.42 -5.54
C SER A 297 25.83 7.83 -6.13
N GLY A 298 26.94 8.55 -6.29
CA GLY A 298 26.94 9.87 -6.90
C GLY A 298 26.41 9.91 -8.34
N GLU A 299 26.40 8.76 -9.02
CA GLU A 299 25.87 8.57 -10.37
C GLU A 299 24.35 8.25 -10.38
N ASN A 300 23.73 8.03 -9.22
CA ASN A 300 22.28 7.81 -9.16
C ASN A 300 21.56 9.08 -9.59
N THR A 301 20.69 9.00 -10.59
CA THR A 301 19.99 10.16 -11.18
C THR A 301 18.68 10.49 -10.48
N VAL A 302 18.14 9.55 -9.71
CA VAL A 302 16.80 9.65 -9.06
C VAL A 302 16.92 10.02 -7.60
N TYR A 303 17.84 9.39 -6.87
CA TYR A 303 17.98 9.55 -5.43
C TYR A 303 19.30 10.17 -5.02
N SER A 304 19.34 10.72 -3.81
CA SER A 304 20.55 11.22 -3.16
C SER A 304 20.51 10.97 -1.65
N ALA A 305 21.68 10.97 -1.01
CA ALA A 305 21.80 11.00 0.45
C ALA A 305 22.09 12.45 0.88
N LEU A 306 21.03 13.24 1.07
CA LEU A 306 21.16 14.64 1.46
C LEU A 306 20.98 14.78 3.00
N GLY A 307 21.97 15.32 3.70
CA GLY A 307 21.91 15.43 5.16
C GLY A 307 21.78 14.09 5.86
N ASN A 308 22.33 13.03 5.28
CA ASN A 308 22.23 11.65 5.74
C ASN A 308 20.78 11.11 5.80
N ALA A 309 19.93 11.58 4.90
CA ALA A 309 18.58 11.09 4.64
C ALA A 309 18.46 10.66 3.18
N LEU A 310 17.58 9.71 2.89
CA LEU A 310 17.23 9.35 1.52
C LEU A 310 16.29 10.41 0.95
N VAL A 311 16.70 11.04 -0.15
CA VAL A 311 15.92 12.10 -0.80
C VAL A 311 15.69 11.75 -2.28
N GLU A 312 14.45 11.84 -2.73
CA GLU A 312 14.09 11.80 -4.14
C GLU A 312 14.30 13.18 -4.76
N LYS A 313 15.14 13.24 -5.80
CA LYS A 313 15.59 14.50 -6.40
C LYS A 313 14.50 15.25 -7.17
N ALA A 314 13.59 14.50 -7.82
CA ALA A 314 12.56 15.12 -8.67
C ALA A 314 11.50 15.90 -7.88
N THR A 315 11.19 15.45 -6.67
CA THR A 315 10.15 16.00 -5.81
C THR A 315 10.71 16.69 -4.56
N ASN A 316 12.04 16.66 -4.36
CA ASN A 316 12.69 17.10 -3.14
C ASN A 316 12.09 16.48 -1.87
N THR A 317 11.65 15.19 -1.98
CA THR A 317 11.01 14.46 -0.89
C THR A 317 12.04 13.68 -0.08
N LEU A 318 12.10 13.92 1.22
CA LEU A 318 12.83 13.07 2.17
C LEU A 318 12.00 11.82 2.44
N LEU A 319 12.48 10.67 1.95
CA LEU A 319 11.77 9.39 2.01
C LEU A 319 12.08 8.58 3.27
N ALA A 320 13.30 8.68 3.80
CA ALA A 320 13.70 7.96 5.00
C ALA A 320 14.81 8.71 5.75
N SER A 321 14.76 8.67 7.07
CA SER A 321 15.74 9.28 7.96
C SER A 321 16.68 8.24 8.58
N THR A 322 17.77 8.72 9.16
CA THR A 322 18.72 7.95 9.97
C THR A 322 18.86 8.59 11.37
N LEU A 323 19.63 7.95 12.24
CA LEU A 323 20.00 8.51 13.56
C LEU A 323 20.78 9.83 13.49
N ASN A 324 21.38 10.12 12.32
CA ASN A 324 22.24 11.29 12.10
C ASN A 324 21.65 12.25 11.07
N THR A 325 20.36 12.15 10.78
CA THR A 325 19.71 12.99 9.77
C THR A 325 19.68 14.45 10.19
N THR A 326 20.09 15.31 9.27
CA THR A 326 19.83 16.76 9.29
C THR A 326 19.02 17.11 8.05
N VAL A 327 17.82 17.69 8.25
CA VAL A 327 17.01 18.12 7.10
C VAL A 327 17.63 19.39 6.50
N MET A 328 18.14 19.26 5.29
CA MET A 328 18.87 20.33 4.60
C MET A 328 17.91 21.25 3.86
N ASP A 329 18.33 22.50 3.65
CA ASP A 329 17.64 23.42 2.76
C ASP A 329 17.50 22.79 1.36
N GLY A 330 16.31 22.99 0.74
CA GLY A 330 15.94 22.38 -0.52
C GLY A 330 15.09 21.13 -0.38
N VAL A 331 14.97 20.50 0.80
CA VAL A 331 13.91 19.53 1.07
C VAL A 331 12.58 20.27 1.14
N GLU A 332 11.61 19.87 0.33
CA GLU A 332 10.29 20.48 0.25
C GLU A 332 9.20 19.62 0.91
N VAL A 333 9.38 18.31 0.91
CA VAL A 333 8.42 17.34 1.44
C VAL A 333 9.12 16.41 2.41
N ILE A 334 8.54 16.24 3.60
CA ILE A 334 8.82 15.12 4.49
C ILE A 334 7.85 14.01 4.13
N GLY A 335 8.37 12.89 3.65
CA GLY A 335 7.56 11.76 3.17
C GLY A 335 6.77 11.06 4.28
N GLU A 336 5.87 10.18 3.88
CA GLU A 336 5.10 9.33 4.78
C GLU A 336 6.04 8.49 5.65
N GLU A 337 5.78 8.47 6.95
CA GLU A 337 6.56 7.76 8.00
C GLU A 337 8.10 8.01 7.95
N ALA A 338 8.58 9.07 7.29
CA ALA A 338 10.02 9.30 7.07
C ALA A 338 10.87 9.41 8.35
N PHE A 339 10.27 9.81 9.47
CA PHE A 339 10.87 9.82 10.81
C PHE A 339 10.10 8.93 11.80
N ALA A 340 9.24 8.05 11.31
CA ALA A 340 8.53 7.13 12.20
C ALA A 340 9.52 6.23 12.94
N TYR A 341 9.26 6.02 14.24
CA TYR A 341 10.12 5.25 15.16
C TYR A 341 11.55 5.81 15.34
N SER A 342 11.83 7.00 14.81
CA SER A 342 13.15 7.62 14.90
C SER A 342 13.56 7.86 16.36
N ALA A 343 14.83 7.62 16.66
CA ALA A 343 15.42 7.92 17.98
C ALA A 343 15.92 9.37 18.10
N LEU A 344 15.77 10.19 17.04
CA LEU A 344 16.08 11.63 17.12
C LEU A 344 15.18 12.31 18.14
N THR A 345 15.78 13.13 19.01
CA THR A 345 15.03 13.88 20.04
C THR A 345 14.67 15.30 19.60
N THR A 346 15.42 15.87 18.70
CA THR A 346 15.19 17.20 18.16
C THR A 346 15.43 17.20 16.65
N ILE A 347 14.60 17.95 15.93
CA ILE A 347 14.77 18.17 14.51
C ILE A 347 14.36 19.60 14.17
N THR A 348 15.12 20.20 13.27
CA THR A 348 14.77 21.50 12.68
C THR A 348 14.41 21.29 11.23
N LEU A 349 13.19 21.66 10.86
CA LEU A 349 12.72 21.65 9.49
C LEU A 349 13.01 23.02 8.87
N PRO A 350 13.69 23.09 7.71
CA PRO A 350 13.95 24.34 7.02
C PRO A 350 12.67 24.97 6.44
N ALA A 351 12.69 26.26 6.16
CA ALA A 351 11.55 26.99 5.60
C ALA A 351 11.14 26.51 4.19
N SER A 352 12.00 25.75 3.51
CA SER A 352 11.67 25.10 2.24
C SER A 352 10.62 23.97 2.39
N VAL A 353 10.46 23.38 3.58
CA VAL A 353 9.46 22.31 3.81
C VAL A 353 8.06 22.92 3.77
N THR A 354 7.24 22.44 2.85
CA THR A 354 5.85 22.86 2.62
C THR A 354 4.84 21.78 2.98
N HIS A 355 5.29 20.53 3.06
CA HIS A 355 4.43 19.38 3.35
C HIS A 355 5.10 18.39 4.31
N ILE A 356 4.33 17.87 5.25
CA ILE A 356 4.72 16.81 6.17
C ILE A 356 3.71 15.68 5.99
N GLY A 357 4.17 14.53 5.54
CA GLY A 357 3.33 13.38 5.18
C GLY A 357 2.68 12.70 6.38
N LYS A 358 1.75 11.83 6.08
CA LYS A 358 1.04 11.00 7.06
C LYS A 358 2.04 10.22 7.93
N GLY A 359 1.81 10.22 9.25
CA GLY A 359 2.64 9.47 10.18
C GLY A 359 4.12 9.88 10.22
N ALA A 360 4.52 11.01 9.65
CA ALA A 360 5.92 11.37 9.46
C ALA A 360 6.79 11.25 10.72
N PHE A 361 6.23 11.53 11.90
CA PHE A 361 6.90 11.42 13.20
C PHE A 361 6.22 10.42 14.14
N LYS A 362 5.44 9.51 13.60
CA LYS A 362 4.72 8.47 14.34
C LYS A 362 5.67 7.64 15.21
N GLN A 363 5.34 7.45 16.48
CA GLN A 363 6.15 6.66 17.45
C GLN A 363 7.62 7.08 17.55
N SER A 364 7.95 8.31 17.13
CA SER A 364 9.31 8.86 17.26
C SER A 364 9.61 9.29 18.69
N LYS A 365 10.91 9.39 19.01
CA LYS A 365 11.39 9.95 20.29
C LYS A 365 11.57 11.46 20.25
N ILE A 366 10.94 12.12 19.28
CA ILE A 366 11.05 13.57 19.14
C ILE A 366 10.50 14.29 20.37
N VAL A 367 11.28 15.20 20.92
CA VAL A 367 10.88 16.06 22.07
C VAL A 367 10.48 17.43 21.57
N LEU A 368 11.24 17.94 20.58
CA LEU A 368 11.01 19.24 19.98
C LEU A 368 11.10 19.13 18.46
N VAL A 369 10.15 19.72 17.77
CA VAL A 369 10.15 19.90 16.32
C VAL A 369 9.69 21.31 16.00
N ASN A 370 10.46 22.01 15.14
CA ASN A 370 10.05 23.28 14.58
C ASN A 370 9.30 23.03 13.27
N ILE A 371 8.00 23.30 13.25
CA ILE A 371 7.18 23.22 12.03
C ILE A 371 7.24 24.58 11.33
N PRO A 372 7.74 24.68 10.09
CA PRO A 372 7.80 25.96 9.39
C PRO A 372 6.40 26.49 9.03
N ALA A 373 6.25 27.82 8.96
CA ALA A 373 4.99 28.46 8.61
C ALA A 373 4.53 28.19 7.15
N SER A 374 5.42 27.65 6.31
CA SER A 374 5.10 27.14 4.96
C SER A 374 4.20 25.91 4.98
N VAL A 375 4.21 25.11 6.07
CA VAL A 375 3.35 23.94 6.23
C VAL A 375 1.92 24.40 6.54
N LYS A 376 0.95 24.00 5.72
CA LYS A 376 -0.46 24.40 5.85
C LYS A 376 -1.36 23.35 6.48
N THR A 377 -0.89 22.10 6.56
CA THR A 377 -1.67 20.98 7.12
C THR A 377 -0.77 20.09 7.96
N ILE A 378 -1.23 19.69 9.12
CA ILE A 378 -0.71 18.54 9.86
C ILE A 378 -1.54 17.34 9.44
N GLU A 379 -0.93 16.39 8.74
CA GLU A 379 -1.60 15.23 8.18
C GLU A 379 -1.99 14.19 9.24
N GLU A 380 -2.75 13.18 8.83
CA GLU A 380 -3.18 12.08 9.70
C GLU A 380 -1.98 11.42 10.37
N GLU A 381 -2.12 11.09 11.65
CA GLU A 381 -1.13 10.33 12.42
C GLU A 381 0.27 10.98 12.50
N THR A 382 0.48 12.21 12.03
CA THR A 382 1.81 12.83 11.93
C THR A 382 2.65 12.65 13.19
N PHE A 383 2.06 12.83 14.38
CA PHE A 383 2.72 12.63 15.69
C PHE A 383 2.06 11.52 16.52
N LEU A 384 1.34 10.60 15.90
CA LEU A 384 0.67 9.50 16.61
C LEU A 384 1.68 8.72 17.47
N ASN A 385 1.40 8.58 18.78
CA ASN A 385 2.31 7.94 19.74
C ASN A 385 3.72 8.56 19.82
N ALA A 386 3.90 9.84 19.48
CA ALA A 386 5.12 10.58 19.76
C ALA A 386 5.15 10.93 21.25
N GLU A 387 5.36 9.92 22.09
CA GLU A 387 5.18 9.98 23.55
C GLU A 387 6.05 11.03 24.24
N PHE A 388 7.18 11.42 23.63
CA PHE A 388 8.15 12.36 24.19
C PHE A 388 7.95 13.80 23.71
N LEU A 389 7.06 14.05 22.73
CA LEU A 389 6.79 15.39 22.23
C LEU A 389 6.31 16.28 23.38
N ALA A 390 7.10 17.30 23.73
CA ALA A 390 6.85 18.11 24.92
C ALA A 390 6.09 19.41 24.61
N SER A 391 6.35 20.01 23.44
CA SER A 391 5.67 21.23 23.01
C SER A 391 5.48 21.29 21.52
N ILE A 392 4.48 22.05 21.08
CA ILE A 392 4.17 22.33 19.67
C ILE A 392 3.68 23.77 19.49
N THR A 393 4.06 24.39 18.36
CA THR A 393 3.53 25.68 17.94
C THR A 393 2.62 25.52 16.71
N ILE A 394 1.40 26.00 16.83
CA ILE A 394 0.40 26.07 15.77
C ILE A 394 0.44 27.45 15.14
N HIS A 395 1.14 27.58 14.03
CA HIS A 395 1.35 28.85 13.33
C HIS A 395 0.07 29.45 12.78
N ALA A 396 0.05 30.78 12.65
CA ALA A 396 -1.07 31.55 12.13
C ALA A 396 -1.56 31.08 10.73
N ASP A 397 -0.65 30.55 9.93
CA ASP A 397 -0.92 30.11 8.56
C ASP A 397 -1.36 28.65 8.42
N LEU A 398 -1.41 27.86 9.53
CA LEU A 398 -1.86 26.46 9.48
C LEU A 398 -3.36 26.42 9.17
N ALA A 399 -3.74 25.69 8.13
CA ALA A 399 -5.13 25.61 7.67
C ALA A 399 -5.91 24.46 8.31
N SER A 400 -5.25 23.33 8.63
CA SER A 400 -5.93 22.17 9.20
C SER A 400 -5.01 21.23 9.97
N ILE A 401 -5.61 20.51 10.92
CA ILE A 401 -5.02 19.37 11.63
C ILE A 401 -5.93 18.18 11.39
N LYS A 402 -5.37 17.10 10.82
CA LYS A 402 -6.12 15.90 10.47
C LYS A 402 -6.29 14.96 11.66
N THR A 403 -7.15 13.96 11.45
CA THR A 403 -7.51 12.97 12.47
C THR A 403 -6.28 12.28 13.06
N SER A 404 -6.28 12.09 14.36
CA SER A 404 -5.24 11.35 15.11
C SER A 404 -3.82 11.94 15.06
N ALA A 405 -3.66 13.17 14.52
CA ALA A 405 -2.34 13.79 14.35
C ALA A 405 -1.51 13.82 15.63
N PHE A 406 -2.12 14.05 16.80
CA PHE A 406 -1.45 14.13 18.10
C PHE A 406 -1.94 13.07 19.12
N ASN A 407 -2.61 12.02 18.65
CA ASN A 407 -3.09 10.98 19.56
C ASN A 407 -1.93 10.30 20.29
N TYR A 408 -2.08 10.13 21.61
CA TYR A 408 -1.10 9.51 22.49
C TYR A 408 0.26 10.25 22.59
N CYS A 409 0.31 11.57 22.35
CA CYS A 409 1.46 12.41 22.69
C CYS A 409 1.48 12.65 24.21
N LEU A 410 1.95 11.67 24.99
CA LEU A 410 1.78 11.61 26.44
C LEU A 410 2.53 12.70 27.21
N SER A 411 3.59 13.27 26.63
CA SER A 411 4.42 14.34 27.23
C SER A 411 4.07 15.73 26.71
N LEU A 412 3.03 15.87 25.85
CA LEU A 412 2.67 17.17 25.26
C LEU A 412 2.00 18.03 26.35
N LYS A 413 2.79 18.94 26.92
CA LYS A 413 2.37 19.79 28.04
C LYS A 413 2.20 21.25 27.63
N GLU A 414 2.89 21.69 26.58
CA GLU A 414 2.85 23.07 26.13
C GLU A 414 2.34 23.15 24.67
N VAL A 415 1.30 23.93 24.46
CA VAL A 415 0.77 24.21 23.13
C VAL A 415 0.75 25.73 22.93
N VAL A 416 1.36 26.18 21.84
CA VAL A 416 1.35 27.60 21.43
C VAL A 416 0.42 27.75 20.24
N VAL A 417 -0.60 28.60 20.36
CA VAL A 417 -1.62 28.79 19.31
C VAL A 417 -1.57 30.21 18.77
N GLU A 418 -1.26 30.32 17.50
CA GLU A 418 -1.21 31.59 16.76
C GLU A 418 -2.36 31.72 15.73
N ASN A 419 -3.25 30.74 15.65
CA ASN A 419 -4.30 30.62 14.63
C ASN A 419 -5.70 30.57 15.24
N ALA A 420 -6.53 31.56 14.93
CA ALA A 420 -7.91 31.66 15.40
C ALA A 420 -8.82 30.51 14.89
N GLY A 421 -8.71 30.16 13.61
CA GLY A 421 -9.52 29.09 13.00
C GLY A 421 -9.23 27.72 13.58
N ILE A 422 -7.99 27.47 14.00
CA ILE A 422 -7.63 26.23 14.68
C ILE A 422 -8.20 26.22 16.12
N LEU A 423 -8.18 27.35 16.83
CA LEU A 423 -8.83 27.45 18.15
C LEU A 423 -10.30 26.99 18.07
N GLU A 424 -11.06 27.48 17.08
CA GLU A 424 -12.45 27.09 16.88
C GLU A 424 -12.62 25.58 16.59
N SER A 425 -11.64 24.96 15.93
CA SER A 425 -11.66 23.53 15.61
C SER A 425 -11.27 22.64 16.78
N LEU A 426 -10.62 23.17 17.82
CA LEU A 426 -10.20 22.41 19.01
C LEU A 426 -11.38 21.94 19.85
N ASP A 427 -12.54 22.58 19.73
CA ASP A 427 -13.78 22.25 20.43
C ASP A 427 -14.50 21.01 19.84
N THR A 428 -14.03 20.46 18.73
CA THR A 428 -14.60 19.24 18.15
C THR A 428 -13.84 18.00 18.66
N PRO A 429 -14.50 17.03 19.34
CA PRO A 429 -13.85 15.88 20.01
C PRO A 429 -13.01 15.00 19.10
N TYR A 430 -13.07 15.17 17.77
CA TYR A 430 -12.43 14.30 16.78
C TYR A 430 -11.38 14.98 15.88
N ALA A 431 -11.41 16.30 15.74
CA ALA A 431 -10.53 16.99 14.78
C ALA A 431 -9.10 17.25 15.30
N CYS A 432 -8.97 17.53 16.59
CA CYS A 432 -7.66 17.76 17.25
C CYS A 432 -7.50 16.87 18.48
N SER A 433 -8.06 15.65 18.43
CA SER A 433 -8.08 14.75 19.57
C SER A 433 -6.66 14.50 20.08
N GLY A 434 -6.37 15.00 21.26
CA GLY A 434 -5.10 14.89 21.95
C GLY A 434 -4.27 16.15 22.02
N LEU A 435 -4.51 17.19 21.20
CA LEU A 435 -3.64 18.37 21.19
C LEU A 435 -3.73 19.18 22.49
N ILE A 436 -4.93 19.49 22.96
CA ILE A 436 -5.15 20.24 24.21
C ILE A 436 -5.48 19.31 25.40
N ALA A 437 -6.02 18.13 25.16
CA ALA A 437 -6.50 17.23 26.20
C ALA A 437 -5.46 16.86 27.28
N ARG A 438 -4.18 17.10 27.03
CA ARG A 438 -3.07 16.85 27.97
C ARG A 438 -2.16 18.05 28.17
N ALA A 439 -2.47 19.18 27.53
CA ALA A 439 -1.71 20.40 27.71
C ALA A 439 -1.85 20.87 29.17
N GLU A 440 -0.74 21.14 29.83
CA GLU A 440 -0.73 21.80 31.14
C GLU A 440 -0.72 23.32 30.97
N VAL A 441 -0.18 23.79 29.84
CA VAL A 441 -0.06 25.21 29.51
C VAL A 441 -0.41 25.46 28.04
N VAL A 442 -1.28 26.40 27.81
CA VAL A 442 -1.61 26.90 26.48
C VAL A 442 -1.23 28.38 26.37
N TYR A 443 -0.38 28.72 25.42
CA TYR A 443 -0.08 30.10 25.07
C TYR A 443 -0.90 30.46 23.84
N VAL A 444 -1.64 31.57 23.93
CA VAL A 444 -2.45 32.09 22.82
C VAL A 444 -1.98 33.50 22.51
N LEU A 445 -1.85 33.86 21.22
CA LEU A 445 -1.53 35.24 20.84
C LEU A 445 -2.49 36.21 21.51
N ASP A 446 -2.00 37.35 22.04
CA ASP A 446 -2.79 38.39 22.69
C ASP A 446 -3.99 38.85 21.84
N THR A 447 -3.84 38.84 20.52
CA THR A 447 -4.91 39.22 19.56
C THR A 447 -6.05 38.20 19.48
N LEU A 448 -5.88 36.99 20.04
CA LEU A 448 -6.85 35.89 20.01
C LEU A 448 -7.47 35.64 21.40
N GLU A 449 -7.25 36.50 22.39
CA GLU A 449 -7.70 36.30 23.79
C GLU A 449 -9.22 36.04 23.88
N ALA A 450 -10.03 36.83 23.18
CA ALA A 450 -11.49 36.71 23.24
C ALA A 450 -12.01 35.36 22.70
N GLN A 451 -11.33 34.78 21.70
CA GLN A 451 -11.64 33.45 21.19
C GLN A 451 -11.18 32.37 22.17
N ALA A 452 -10.00 32.54 22.78
CA ALA A 452 -9.44 31.57 23.71
C ALA A 452 -10.32 31.41 24.96
N ASP A 453 -10.80 32.50 25.57
CA ASP A 453 -11.62 32.48 26.77
C ASP A 453 -12.91 31.64 26.62
N SER A 454 -13.42 31.53 25.41
CA SER A 454 -14.62 30.74 25.14
C SER A 454 -14.35 29.25 24.85
N LEU A 455 -13.12 28.91 24.40
CA LEU A 455 -12.81 27.61 23.83
C LEU A 455 -11.93 26.74 24.75
N ILE A 456 -11.22 27.36 25.70
CA ILE A 456 -10.38 26.66 26.68
C ILE A 456 -10.84 26.97 28.11
N ALA A 457 -12.15 26.85 28.33
CA ALA A 457 -12.83 27.20 29.57
C ALA A 457 -12.34 26.43 30.81
N ASP A 458 -11.71 25.27 30.62
CA ASP A 458 -11.14 24.45 31.71
C ASP A 458 -9.74 24.92 32.16
N PHE A 459 -9.23 26.02 31.56
CA PHE A 459 -7.91 26.58 31.87
C PHE A 459 -8.05 27.98 32.49
N ASP A 460 -7.28 28.25 33.52
CA ASP A 460 -7.20 29.56 34.11
C ASP A 460 -6.19 30.48 33.43
N GLN A 461 -6.60 31.66 33.08
CA GLN A 461 -5.69 32.67 32.58
C GLN A 461 -4.77 33.18 33.69
N VAL A 462 -3.46 33.07 33.52
CA VAL A 462 -2.43 33.53 34.43
C VAL A 462 -1.50 34.54 33.79
N THR A 463 -0.63 35.18 34.60
CA THR A 463 0.39 36.08 34.04
C THR A 463 1.31 35.35 33.07
N SER A 464 1.40 35.81 31.83
CA SER A 464 2.22 35.22 30.80
C SER A 464 3.70 35.55 31.04
N ASP A 465 4.56 34.56 30.88
CA ASP A 465 6.03 34.68 30.87
C ASP A 465 6.59 34.80 29.44
N ARG A 466 5.70 34.86 28.44
CA ARG A 466 6.02 34.99 27.02
C ARG A 466 5.42 36.28 26.47
N ALA A 467 6.26 37.16 25.93
CA ALA A 467 5.81 38.43 25.37
C ALA A 467 4.89 38.22 24.13
N GLY A 468 3.76 38.95 24.10
CA GLY A 468 2.76 38.86 23.01
C GLY A 468 1.81 37.68 23.10
N TYR A 469 1.81 36.93 24.21
CA TYR A 469 0.92 35.80 24.43
C TYR A 469 0.21 35.86 25.77
N LYS A 470 -1.02 35.41 25.81
CA LYS A 470 -1.75 35.07 27.02
C LYS A 470 -1.39 33.63 27.41
N LYS A 471 -1.32 33.38 28.68
CA LYS A 471 -1.02 32.07 29.25
C LYS A 471 -2.25 31.52 29.98
N TYR A 472 -2.61 30.30 29.64
CA TYR A 472 -3.68 29.55 30.26
C TYR A 472 -3.10 28.28 30.87
N VAL A 473 -3.48 27.97 32.12
CA VAL A 473 -2.96 26.82 32.86
C VAL A 473 -4.12 25.98 33.35
N LEU A 474 -4.04 24.65 33.14
CA LEU A 474 -5.03 23.72 33.66
C LEU A 474 -4.99 23.69 35.18
N GLU A 475 -6.11 23.95 35.87
CA GLU A 475 -6.22 23.71 37.31
C GLU A 475 -6.12 22.22 37.63
N ASN A 476 -5.22 21.85 38.57
CA ASN A 476 -5.04 20.47 39.05
C ASN A 476 -6.12 20.11 40.09
#